data_28ab37d60349cde580f091134191d95a
#
_entry.id   28ab37d60349cde580f091134191d95a
#
_cell.length_a   1.000
_cell.length_b   1.000
_cell.length_c   1.000
_cell.angle_alpha   90.00
_cell.angle_beta   90.00
_cell.angle_gamma   90.00
#
_symmetry.space_group_name_H-M   'P 1'
#
loop_
_entity.id
_entity.type
_entity.pdbx_description
1 polymer ?
#
loop_
_entity_poly.entity_id
_entity_poly.type
_entity_poly.pdbx_seq_one_letter_code
_entity_poly.pdbx_strand_id
1 'polypeptide(L)'
;MITGDFAEALVLYWLSKHGYECACVDHTGIDLIAFKKDGSERMGISVQGRSRYPGTEKIAVNLHQFQEARVPCELFGLIPHAAIVVDGGKVIRCFLLPLDYLETIAGGKKVRVWPMTERFLEARRNDQKVRWFELAEHAQSRWW
;
A
#
# COMPACT_ATOMS: atom_id res chain seq x y z
N MET A 1 15.25 -0.27 8.32
CA MET A 1 14.70 -0.70 7.00
C MET A 1 13.40 -1.48 7.23
N ILE A 2 12.37 -1.14 6.50
CA ILE A 2 11.09 -1.85 6.59
C ILE A 2 11.20 -3.20 5.87
N THR A 3 10.68 -4.26 6.49
CA THR A 3 10.58 -5.58 5.85
C THR A 3 9.22 -5.77 5.20
N GLY A 4 9.12 -6.69 4.25
CA GLY A 4 7.86 -7.05 3.61
C GLY A 4 6.82 -7.51 4.62
N ASP A 5 7.19 -8.41 5.51
CA ASP A 5 6.28 -8.96 6.54
C ASP A 5 5.71 -7.86 7.44
N PHE A 6 6.53 -6.88 7.82
CA PHE A 6 6.05 -5.75 8.62
C PHE A 6 5.08 -4.87 7.82
N ALA A 7 5.39 -4.60 6.56
CA ALA A 7 4.51 -3.81 5.70
C ALA A 7 3.14 -4.48 5.53
N GLU A 8 3.12 -5.78 5.31
CA GLU A 8 1.88 -6.57 5.22
C GLU A 8 1.08 -6.53 6.52
N ALA A 9 1.76 -6.75 7.66
CA ALA A 9 1.13 -6.70 8.97
C ALA A 9 0.53 -5.32 9.28
N LEU A 10 1.20 -4.26 8.85
CA LEU A 10 0.72 -2.89 9.04
C LEU A 10 -0.55 -2.61 8.25
N VAL A 11 -0.58 -3.02 6.98
CA VAL A 11 -1.78 -2.89 6.13
C VAL A 11 -2.93 -3.70 6.69
N LEU A 12 -2.68 -4.93 7.11
CA LEU A 12 -3.69 -5.80 7.74
C LEU A 12 -4.27 -5.15 9.00
N TYR A 13 -3.42 -4.65 9.87
CA TYR A 13 -3.85 -3.96 11.10
C TYR A 13 -4.73 -2.75 10.79
N TRP A 14 -4.31 -1.93 9.85
CA TRP A 14 -5.06 -0.73 9.46
C TRP A 14 -6.44 -1.07 8.91
N LEU A 15 -6.53 -2.02 7.99
CA LEU A 15 -7.81 -2.46 7.42
C LEU A 15 -8.72 -3.09 8.49
N SER A 16 -8.17 -3.96 9.34
CA SER A 16 -8.91 -4.59 10.43
C SER A 16 -9.51 -3.55 11.38
N LYS A 17 -8.73 -2.52 11.69
CA LYS A 17 -9.19 -1.39 12.53
C LYS A 17 -10.34 -0.62 11.90
N HIS A 18 -10.47 -0.62 10.57
CA HIS A 18 -11.50 0.10 9.83
C HIS A 18 -12.65 -0.77 9.35
N GLY A 19 -12.86 -1.92 9.98
CA GLY A 19 -14.04 -2.75 9.77
C GLY A 19 -13.92 -3.77 8.64
N TYR A 20 -12.72 -4.05 8.15
CA TYR A 20 -12.49 -5.12 7.17
C TYR A 20 -12.16 -6.42 7.86
N GLU A 21 -12.70 -7.51 7.34
CA GLU A 21 -12.20 -8.85 7.62
C GLU A 21 -11.01 -9.10 6.70
N CYS A 22 -9.89 -9.52 7.28
CA CYS A 22 -8.64 -9.70 6.55
C CYS A 22 -8.04 -11.07 6.77
N ALA A 23 -7.38 -11.57 5.74
CA ALA A 23 -6.57 -12.78 5.82
C ALA A 23 -5.24 -12.57 5.11
N CYS A 24 -4.15 -13.03 5.72
CA CYS A 24 -2.90 -13.20 5.03
C CYS A 24 -3.00 -14.42 4.13
N VAL A 25 -2.50 -14.31 2.92
CA VAL A 25 -2.49 -15.42 1.97
C VAL A 25 -1.07 -15.64 1.46
N ASP A 26 -0.68 -16.87 1.41
CA ASP A 26 0.60 -17.28 0.83
C ASP A 26 0.34 -17.72 -0.62
N HIS A 27 0.07 -16.72 -1.46
CA HIS A 27 -0.26 -16.95 -2.85
C HIS A 27 0.51 -15.99 -3.76
N THR A 28 0.95 -16.49 -4.88
CA THR A 28 1.68 -15.69 -5.86
C THR A 28 0.81 -14.53 -6.34
N GLY A 29 1.27 -13.31 -6.08
CA GLY A 29 0.68 -12.08 -6.57
C GLY A 29 -0.21 -11.33 -5.59
N ILE A 30 -0.73 -11.97 -4.53
CA ILE A 30 -1.46 -11.28 -3.45
C ILE A 30 -0.95 -11.70 -2.09
N ASP A 31 -0.88 -10.74 -1.18
CA ASP A 31 -0.40 -10.90 0.19
C ASP A 31 -1.56 -10.92 1.19
N LEU A 32 -2.61 -10.17 0.90
CA LEU A 32 -3.77 -10.03 1.77
C LEU A 32 -5.07 -10.12 0.97
N ILE A 33 -6.08 -10.68 1.62
CA ILE A 33 -7.47 -10.56 1.18
C ILE A 33 -8.20 -9.73 2.23
N ALA A 34 -8.97 -8.74 1.80
CA ALA A 34 -9.77 -7.90 2.68
C ALA A 34 -11.17 -7.71 2.11
N PHE A 35 -12.18 -7.83 2.96
CA PHE A 35 -13.56 -7.64 2.54
C PHE A 35 -14.40 -7.07 3.68
N LYS A 36 -15.47 -6.38 3.32
CA LYS A 36 -16.52 -6.02 4.27
C LYS A 36 -17.54 -7.15 4.37
N LYS A 37 -18.04 -7.38 5.59
CA LYS A 37 -19.01 -8.44 5.87
C LYS A 37 -20.28 -8.35 5.01
N ASP A 38 -20.67 -7.13 4.64
CA ASP A 38 -21.82 -6.89 3.75
C ASP A 38 -21.54 -7.18 2.27
N GLY A 39 -20.31 -7.54 1.93
CA GLY A 39 -19.89 -7.84 0.56
C GLY A 39 -19.68 -6.61 -0.33
N SER A 40 -19.80 -5.39 0.20
CA SER A 40 -19.67 -4.17 -0.58
C SER A 40 -18.27 -3.91 -1.13
N GLU A 41 -17.25 -4.45 -0.48
CA GLU A 41 -15.86 -4.35 -0.94
C GLU A 41 -15.15 -5.69 -0.77
N ARG A 42 -14.42 -6.09 -1.80
CA ARG A 42 -13.63 -7.33 -1.83
C ARG A 42 -12.32 -7.03 -2.53
N MET A 43 -11.22 -6.99 -1.78
CA MET A 43 -9.92 -6.62 -2.27
C MET A 43 -8.92 -7.77 -2.18
N GLY A 44 -8.16 -7.97 -3.25
CA GLY A 44 -6.91 -8.73 -3.20
C GLY A 44 -5.76 -7.75 -3.27
N ILE A 45 -4.91 -7.75 -2.24
CA ILE A 45 -3.93 -6.70 -2.03
C ILE A 45 -2.52 -7.26 -2.15
N SER A 46 -1.73 -6.65 -3.02
CA SER A 46 -0.27 -6.82 -3.06
C SER A 46 0.38 -5.66 -2.33
N VAL A 47 1.36 -5.95 -1.49
CA VAL A 47 2.01 -4.96 -0.62
C VAL A 47 3.48 -4.82 -0.99
N GLN A 48 3.95 -3.58 -1.14
CA GLN A 48 5.38 -3.29 -1.28
C GLN A 48 5.81 -2.32 -0.19
N GLY A 49 6.80 -2.73 0.60
CA GLY A 49 7.47 -1.88 1.57
C GLY A 49 8.72 -1.25 0.97
N ARG A 50 8.95 0.01 1.23
CA ARG A 50 10.14 0.76 0.79
C ARG A 50 10.65 1.66 1.91
N SER A 51 11.95 1.76 2.00
CA SER A 51 12.60 2.76 2.88
C SER A 51 12.97 3.99 2.08
N ARG A 52 12.74 5.16 2.68
CA ARG A 52 13.09 6.45 2.10
C ARG A 52 14.17 7.10 2.95
N TYR A 53 15.30 7.37 2.32
CA TYR A 53 16.39 8.09 2.98
C TYR A 53 16.09 9.60 3.03
N PRO A 54 16.59 10.32 4.06
CA PRO A 54 16.47 11.78 4.12
C PRO A 54 16.99 12.44 2.83
N GLY A 55 16.23 13.40 2.32
CA GLY A 55 16.59 14.13 1.10
C GLY A 55 16.14 13.48 -0.21
N THR A 56 15.63 12.26 -0.20
CA THR A 56 15.07 11.65 -1.41
C THR A 56 13.61 12.08 -1.60
N GLU A 57 13.26 12.46 -2.82
CA GLU A 57 11.93 12.96 -3.15
C GLU A 57 11.01 11.89 -3.74
N LYS A 58 11.52 10.69 -3.91
CA LYS A 58 10.81 9.60 -4.59
C LYS A 58 11.30 8.24 -4.14
N ILE A 59 10.45 7.24 -4.29
CA ILE A 59 10.79 5.83 -4.18
C ILE A 59 10.46 5.12 -5.49
N ALA A 60 11.04 3.96 -5.70
CA ALA A 60 10.68 3.10 -6.83
C ALA A 60 9.69 2.02 -6.39
N VAL A 61 8.64 1.80 -7.15
CA VAL A 61 7.73 0.68 -6.97
C VAL A 61 7.77 -0.22 -8.20
N ASN A 62 7.63 -1.51 -7.98
CA ASN A 62 7.62 -2.50 -9.05
C ASN A 62 6.17 -2.72 -9.52
N LEU A 63 5.80 -2.05 -10.59
CA LEU A 63 4.43 -2.17 -11.14
C LEU A 63 4.14 -3.59 -11.61
N HIS A 64 5.10 -4.25 -12.23
CA HIS A 64 4.93 -5.63 -12.70
C HIS A 64 4.56 -6.58 -11.57
N GLN A 65 5.19 -6.45 -10.43
CA GLN A 65 4.88 -7.25 -9.25
C GLN A 65 3.46 -6.99 -8.75
N PHE A 66 3.00 -5.75 -8.76
CA PHE A 66 1.60 -5.44 -8.45
C PHE A 66 0.63 -6.04 -9.46
N GLN A 67 0.99 -6.05 -10.75
CA GLN A 67 0.17 -6.62 -11.81
C GLN A 67 -0.02 -8.13 -11.68
N GLU A 68 0.87 -8.84 -11.01
CA GLU A 68 0.73 -10.27 -10.72
C GLU A 68 -0.51 -10.58 -9.87
N ALA A 69 -1.06 -9.60 -9.17
CA ALA A 69 -2.30 -9.75 -8.41
C ALA A 69 -3.54 -10.01 -9.28
N ARG A 70 -3.51 -9.70 -10.56
CA ARG A 70 -4.70 -9.81 -11.44
C ARG A 70 -5.23 -11.22 -11.55
N VAL A 71 -4.36 -12.19 -11.77
CA VAL A 71 -4.78 -13.59 -11.95
C VAL A 71 -5.43 -14.16 -10.69
N PRO A 72 -4.81 -14.13 -9.51
CA PRO A 72 -5.46 -14.63 -8.30
C PRO A 72 -6.71 -13.83 -7.93
N CYS A 73 -6.74 -12.52 -8.16
CA CYS A 73 -7.94 -11.73 -7.91
C CYS A 73 -9.11 -12.13 -8.80
N GLU A 74 -8.86 -12.38 -10.08
CA GLU A 74 -9.89 -12.86 -10.99
C GLU A 74 -10.45 -14.21 -10.56
N LEU A 75 -9.57 -15.15 -10.17
CA LEU A 75 -9.97 -16.47 -9.71
C LEU A 75 -10.79 -16.42 -8.41
N PHE A 76 -10.49 -15.52 -7.50
CA PHE A 76 -11.16 -15.40 -6.20
C PHE A 76 -12.31 -14.38 -6.19
N GLY A 77 -12.57 -13.71 -7.30
CA GLY A 77 -13.61 -12.67 -7.36
C GLY A 77 -13.27 -11.43 -6.53
N LEU A 78 -12.01 -11.02 -6.54
CA LEU A 78 -11.49 -9.89 -5.80
C LEU A 78 -11.09 -8.75 -6.75
N ILE A 79 -11.14 -7.53 -6.26
CA ILE A 79 -10.63 -6.35 -6.99
C ILE A 79 -9.15 -6.15 -6.64
N PRO A 80 -8.24 -6.17 -7.63
CA PRO A 80 -6.81 -5.99 -7.36
C PRO A 80 -6.51 -4.60 -6.81
N HIS A 81 -5.74 -4.57 -5.74
CA HIS A 81 -5.27 -3.34 -5.09
C HIS A 81 -3.77 -3.40 -4.85
N ALA A 82 -3.15 -2.25 -4.84
CA ALA A 82 -1.77 -2.06 -4.46
C ALA A 82 -1.69 -1.31 -3.14
N ALA A 83 -0.86 -1.79 -2.23
CA ALA A 83 -0.51 -1.08 -1.01
C ALA A 83 0.98 -0.73 -1.05
N ILE A 84 1.29 0.54 -0.88
CA ILE A 84 2.65 1.07 -0.86
C ILE A 84 2.92 1.58 0.54
N VAL A 85 3.86 0.95 1.23
CA VAL A 85 4.25 1.34 2.60
C VAL A 85 5.64 1.94 2.56
N VAL A 86 5.76 3.18 2.98
CA VAL A 86 7.02 3.94 2.90
C VAL A 86 7.48 4.31 4.30
N ASP A 87 8.60 3.73 4.70
CA ASP A 87 9.29 4.11 5.93
C ASP A 87 10.23 5.29 5.66
N GLY A 88 9.82 6.47 6.10
CA GLY A 88 10.61 7.69 6.00
C GLY A 88 11.46 7.99 7.24
N GLY A 89 11.57 7.06 8.17
CA GLY A 89 12.27 7.21 9.44
C GLY A 89 11.38 7.75 10.55
N LYS A 90 10.96 8.99 10.48
CA LYS A 90 10.07 9.60 11.47
C LYS A 90 8.58 9.37 11.20
N VAL A 91 8.23 9.10 9.96
CA VAL A 91 6.85 8.86 9.54
C VAL A 91 6.82 7.67 8.60
N ILE A 92 5.95 6.72 8.91
CA ILE A 92 5.61 5.63 8.00
C ILE A 92 4.30 6.02 7.33
N ARG A 93 4.27 6.00 6.00
CA ARG A 93 3.09 6.30 5.20
C ARG A 93 2.64 5.07 4.45
N CYS A 94 1.34 4.87 4.43
CA CYS A 94 0.73 3.81 3.64
C CYS A 94 -0.28 4.39 2.67
N PHE A 95 -0.24 3.91 1.43
CA PHE A 95 -1.20 4.26 0.38
C PHE A 95 -1.82 2.98 -0.15
N LEU A 96 -3.14 2.94 -0.22
CA LEU A 96 -3.90 1.82 -0.76
C LEU A 96 -4.79 2.33 -1.89
N LEU A 97 -4.63 1.75 -3.07
CA LEU A 97 -5.38 2.18 -4.25
C LEU A 97 -5.66 0.98 -5.18
N PRO A 98 -6.72 1.06 -6.00
CA PRO A 98 -6.97 0.06 -7.03
C PRO A 98 -5.80 -0.02 -8.00
N LEU A 99 -5.45 -1.23 -8.41
CA LEU A 99 -4.36 -1.44 -9.37
C LEU A 99 -4.59 -0.70 -10.68
N ASP A 100 -5.82 -0.69 -11.19
CA ASP A 100 -6.17 0.04 -12.41
C ASP A 100 -5.85 1.54 -12.29
N TYR A 101 -6.11 2.11 -11.13
CA TYR A 101 -5.80 3.51 -10.88
C TYR A 101 -4.30 3.76 -10.77
N LEU A 102 -3.57 2.86 -10.12
CA LEU A 102 -2.10 2.94 -10.07
C LEU A 102 -1.49 2.93 -11.47
N GLU A 103 -1.97 2.07 -12.34
CA GLU A 103 -1.51 2.00 -13.73
C GLU A 103 -1.78 3.31 -14.47
N THR A 104 -2.93 3.92 -14.26
CA THR A 104 -3.29 5.23 -14.83
C THR A 104 -2.33 6.34 -14.37
N ILE A 105 -2.09 6.43 -13.07
CA ILE A 105 -1.16 7.43 -12.49
C ILE A 105 0.25 7.18 -12.99
N ALA A 106 0.63 5.94 -13.07
CA ALA A 106 2.00 5.55 -13.32
C ALA A 106 2.43 5.63 -14.79
N GLY A 107 1.52 5.73 -15.78
CA GLY A 107 1.82 6.03 -17.20
C GLY A 107 2.66 5.01 -17.99
N GLY A 108 2.44 3.71 -17.90
CA GLY A 108 2.92 2.70 -18.87
C GLY A 108 4.35 2.09 -18.74
N LYS A 109 5.17 2.36 -17.70
CA LYS A 109 6.53 1.77 -17.52
C LYS A 109 6.55 0.67 -16.45
N LYS A 110 7.47 -0.31 -16.52
CA LYS A 110 7.57 -1.46 -15.60
C LYS A 110 7.97 -1.10 -14.17
N VAL A 111 8.88 -0.18 -13.98
CA VAL A 111 9.29 0.36 -12.69
C VAL A 111 8.81 1.80 -12.59
N ARG A 112 8.20 2.12 -11.47
CA ARG A 112 7.55 3.40 -11.28
C ARG A 112 8.21 4.21 -10.20
N VAL A 113 8.22 5.48 -10.45
CA VAL A 113 8.54 6.46 -9.45
C VAL A 113 7.25 6.81 -8.70
N TRP A 114 7.27 6.63 -7.39
CA TRP A 114 6.24 7.12 -6.49
C TRP A 114 6.81 8.33 -5.78
N PRO A 115 6.40 9.54 -6.16
CA PRO A 115 6.93 10.76 -5.57
C PRO A 115 6.55 10.89 -4.09
N MET A 116 7.42 11.48 -3.29
CA MET A 116 7.22 11.71 -1.87
C MET A 116 7.40 13.19 -1.50
N THR A 117 7.27 14.09 -2.47
CA THR A 117 7.24 15.53 -2.23
C THR A 117 5.96 15.94 -1.52
N GLU A 118 5.98 17.02 -0.77
CA GLU A 118 4.78 17.52 -0.07
C GLU A 118 3.62 17.80 -1.03
N ARG A 119 3.91 18.31 -2.21
CA ARG A 119 2.90 18.55 -3.24
C ARG A 119 2.21 17.25 -3.69
N PHE A 120 2.99 16.19 -3.90
CA PHE A 120 2.45 14.89 -4.27
C PHE A 120 1.66 14.26 -3.12
N LEU A 121 2.20 14.31 -1.90
CA LEU A 121 1.54 13.75 -0.73
C LEU A 121 0.19 14.43 -0.48
N GLU A 122 0.14 15.74 -0.60
CA GLU A 122 -1.12 16.48 -0.47
C GLU A 122 -2.13 16.10 -1.55
N ALA A 123 -1.68 15.96 -2.80
CA ALA A 123 -2.54 15.48 -3.89
C ALA A 123 -3.11 14.08 -3.61
N ARG A 124 -2.30 13.18 -3.03
CA ARG A 124 -2.77 11.83 -2.68
C ARG A 124 -3.74 11.85 -1.50
N ARG A 125 -3.51 12.69 -0.50
CA ARG A 125 -4.44 12.84 0.64
C ARG A 125 -5.82 13.34 0.20
N ASN A 126 -5.87 14.18 -0.82
CA ASN A 126 -7.11 14.73 -1.37
C ASN A 126 -7.75 13.88 -2.48
N ASP A 127 -7.09 12.80 -2.88
CA ASP A 127 -7.58 11.91 -3.91
C ASP A 127 -8.50 10.83 -3.31
N GLN A 128 -9.78 10.88 -3.65
CA GLN A 128 -10.77 9.94 -3.13
C GLN A 128 -10.54 8.47 -3.54
N LYS A 129 -9.74 8.23 -4.57
CA LYS A 129 -9.39 6.88 -5.02
C LYS A 129 -8.21 6.29 -4.26
N VAL A 130 -7.53 7.08 -3.44
CA VAL A 130 -6.39 6.67 -2.64
C VAL A 130 -6.76 6.73 -1.16
N ARG A 131 -6.68 5.59 -0.49
CA ARG A 131 -6.76 5.53 0.96
C ARG A 131 -5.34 5.65 1.50
N TRP A 132 -5.19 6.37 2.59
CA TRP A 132 -3.87 6.60 3.17
C TRP A 132 -3.94 6.70 4.69
N PHE A 133 -2.84 6.38 5.32
CA PHE A 133 -2.63 6.72 6.72
C PHE A 133 -1.15 6.99 6.99
N GLU A 134 -0.87 7.63 8.10
CA GLU A 134 0.48 7.95 8.56
C GLU A 134 0.64 7.57 10.02
N LEU A 135 1.79 6.97 10.34
CA LEU A 135 2.23 6.74 11.70
C LEU A 135 3.48 7.58 11.94
N ALA A 136 3.38 8.55 12.84
CA ALA A 136 4.47 9.43 13.17
C ALA A 136 5.13 9.00 14.48
N GLU A 137 6.47 9.01 14.51
CA GLU A 137 7.22 8.87 15.74
C GLU A 137 6.97 10.09 16.62
N HIS A 138 6.62 9.85 17.89
CA HIS A 138 6.42 10.92 18.84
C HIS A 138 7.78 11.54 19.22
N ALA A 139 7.89 12.87 19.12
CA ALA A 139 9.16 13.58 19.36
C ALA A 139 9.77 13.35 20.75
N GLN A 140 8.98 12.92 21.73
CA GLN A 140 9.40 12.62 23.09
C GLN A 140 9.54 11.12 23.39
N SER A 141 9.49 10.27 22.37
CA SER A 141 9.70 8.84 22.54
C SER A 141 11.09 8.56 23.08
N ARG A 142 11.16 7.72 24.10
CA ARG A 142 12.42 7.23 24.66
C ARG A 142 12.39 5.73 24.68
N TRP A 143 13.10 5.12 23.77
CA TRP A 143 13.22 3.68 23.69
C TRP A 143 14.50 3.15 24.33
N TRP A 144 15.44 4.02 24.56
CA TRP A 144 16.78 3.75 25.10
C TRP A 144 17.24 4.89 26.02
#